data_742cf04ef6334d2b3e42ef590f619829
#
_entry.id   742cf04ef6334d2b3e42ef590f619829
#
_cell.length_a   1.000
_cell.length_b   1.000
_cell.length_c   1.000
_cell.angle_alpha   90.00
_cell.angle_beta   90.00
_cell.angle_gamma   90.00
#
_symmetry.space_group_name_H-M   'P 1'
#
loop_
_entity.id
_entity.type
_entity.pdbx_description
1 polymer ?
#
loop_
_entity_poly.entity_id
_entity_poly.type
_entity_poly.pdbx_seq_one_letter_code
_entity_poly.pdbx_strand_id
1 'polypeptide(L)'
;MHKWVIFLSVFCALPVWAGVQGDLRQGGKLYEQKKYGQALTKYNEILREHPSNQEAALGAGASAYYLKDYGAAESAFSHAAEQNAPRQTDALFNLGNAYYRAKDTDKAQQAYRQAILKNPQDKEAIHNLQIILEEKQSQQNNDNQNDKNEQNNSSNQQPKSGENPQKGENQQEQNGPSQADKDAAQRVMQMAQQQENRQQQQQGQNHKGVADNLVEKEW
;
A
#
# COMPACT_ATOMS: atom_id res chain seq x y z
N MET A 1 56.67 -2.05 37.01
CA MET A 1 56.64 -0.73 36.37
C MET A 1 55.79 -0.81 35.14
N HIS A 2 54.91 0.16 34.88
CA HIS A 2 54.03 0.36 33.70
C HIS A 2 52.74 -0.49 33.67
N LYS A 3 51.75 0.00 34.41
CA LYS A 3 50.30 -0.31 34.20
C LYS A 3 49.57 1.03 34.05
N TRP A 4 49.55 1.58 32.88
CA TRP A 4 48.64 2.68 32.50
C TRP A 4 48.49 2.60 31.00
N VAL A 5 47.36 2.37 30.53
CA VAL A 5 46.66 2.77 29.30
C VAL A 5 45.63 1.70 28.95
N ILE A 6 44.41 1.81 29.31
CA ILE A 6 43.21 1.47 28.57
C ILE A 6 42.00 2.02 29.37
N PHE A 7 41.68 3.29 29.18
CA PHE A 7 40.37 3.82 29.51
C PHE A 7 40.16 5.13 28.73
N LEU A 8 39.90 5.00 27.42
CA LEU A 8 39.42 6.15 26.65
C LEU A 8 38.85 5.68 25.30
N SER A 9 37.67 5.07 25.25
CA SER A 9 36.92 4.95 23.98
C SER A 9 35.44 4.64 24.11
N VAL A 10 34.77 4.94 25.20
CA VAL A 10 33.34 4.64 25.38
C VAL A 10 32.41 5.86 25.39
N PHE A 11 32.92 7.08 25.13
CA PHE A 11 32.14 8.29 25.44
C PHE A 11 31.65 9.11 24.24
N CYS A 12 31.59 8.56 23.02
CA CYS A 12 31.19 9.35 21.84
C CYS A 12 29.89 8.93 21.13
N ALA A 13 29.18 7.88 21.58
CA ALA A 13 28.00 7.39 20.86
C ALA A 13 26.64 7.90 21.40
N LEU A 14 26.59 8.47 22.57
CA LEU A 14 25.32 8.86 23.21
C LEU A 14 24.65 10.15 22.70
N PRO A 15 25.33 11.19 22.20
CA PRO A 15 24.67 12.42 21.76
C PRO A 15 23.93 12.27 20.43
N VAL A 16 24.35 11.35 19.54
CA VAL A 16 23.76 11.17 18.19
C VAL A 16 22.35 10.59 18.27
N TRP A 17 22.12 9.61 19.14
CA TRP A 17 20.80 8.98 19.31
C TRP A 17 19.77 9.95 19.94
N ALA A 18 20.19 10.80 20.85
CA ALA A 18 19.30 11.80 21.45
C ALA A 18 18.81 12.84 20.44
N GLY A 19 19.62 13.17 19.43
CA GLY A 19 19.26 14.09 18.34
C GLY A 19 18.15 13.53 17.46
N VAL A 20 18.29 12.31 16.94
CA VAL A 20 17.32 11.68 16.03
C VAL A 20 15.94 11.55 16.67
N GLN A 21 15.87 11.11 17.92
CA GLN A 21 14.59 11.00 18.65
C GLN A 21 13.92 12.37 18.89
N GLY A 22 14.72 13.42 19.05
CA GLY A 22 14.23 14.80 19.13
C GLY A 22 13.62 15.26 17.81
N ASP A 23 14.31 14.98 16.71
CA ASP A 23 13.90 15.32 15.36
C ASP A 23 12.65 14.54 14.91
N LEU A 24 12.57 13.25 15.21
CA LEU A 24 11.37 12.44 14.96
C LEU A 24 10.15 13.00 15.71
N ARG A 25 10.31 13.35 16.98
CA ARG A 25 9.23 14.00 17.76
C ARG A 25 8.83 15.35 17.18
N GLN A 26 9.78 16.13 16.66
CA GLN A 26 9.46 17.40 16.01
C GLN A 26 8.70 17.18 14.72
N GLY A 27 9.12 16.23 13.87
CA GLY A 27 8.39 15.82 12.67
C GLY A 27 6.95 15.40 12.98
N GLY A 28 6.77 14.55 14.01
CA GLY A 28 5.46 14.11 14.49
C GLY A 28 4.56 15.28 14.92
N LYS A 29 5.07 16.21 15.72
CA LYS A 29 4.31 17.40 16.13
C LYS A 29 3.88 18.27 14.94
N LEU A 30 4.75 18.44 13.95
CA LEU A 30 4.40 19.16 12.71
C LEU A 30 3.30 18.45 11.93
N TYR A 31 3.37 17.13 11.85
CA TYR A 31 2.35 16.30 11.22
C TYR A 31 0.99 16.41 11.93
N GLU A 32 0.95 16.28 13.25
CA GLU A 32 -0.26 16.45 14.07
C GLU A 32 -0.88 17.85 13.92
N GLN A 33 -0.04 18.88 13.73
CA GLN A 33 -0.47 20.25 13.43
C GLN A 33 -0.91 20.42 11.96
N LYS A 34 -0.96 19.36 11.17
CA LYS A 34 -1.28 19.37 9.71
C LYS A 34 -0.31 20.22 8.89
N LYS A 35 0.88 20.50 9.40
CA LYS A 35 1.97 21.22 8.71
C LYS A 35 2.79 20.20 7.90
N TYR A 36 2.10 19.50 7.00
CA TYR A 36 2.66 18.33 6.28
C TYR A 36 3.92 18.65 5.48
N GLY A 37 4.02 19.83 4.86
CA GLY A 37 5.24 20.24 4.14
C GLY A 37 6.45 20.39 5.06
N GLN A 38 6.26 20.97 6.24
CA GLN A 38 7.33 21.11 7.23
C GLN A 38 7.69 19.76 7.87
N ALA A 39 6.70 18.91 8.11
CA ALA A 39 6.92 17.55 8.59
C ALA A 39 7.73 16.73 7.59
N LEU A 40 7.37 16.77 6.30
CA LEU A 40 8.10 16.11 5.22
C LEU A 40 9.56 16.55 5.14
N THR A 41 9.80 17.86 5.20
CA THR A 41 11.17 18.40 5.23
C THR A 41 11.96 17.83 6.40
N LYS A 42 11.36 17.82 7.61
CA LYS A 42 12.01 17.31 8.81
C LYS A 42 12.33 15.82 8.73
N TYR A 43 11.42 15.00 8.22
CA TYR A 43 11.67 13.59 8.03
C TYR A 43 12.73 13.32 6.95
N ASN A 44 12.75 14.09 5.87
CA ASN A 44 13.78 13.97 4.83
C ASN A 44 15.18 14.39 5.34
N GLU A 45 15.28 15.35 6.27
CA GLU A 45 16.53 15.66 6.95
C GLU A 45 17.05 14.46 7.73
N ILE A 46 16.17 13.77 8.47
CA ILE A 46 16.54 12.56 9.21
C ILE A 46 16.99 11.47 8.24
N LEU A 47 16.27 11.25 7.14
CA LEU A 47 16.60 10.21 6.15
C LEU A 47 17.91 10.47 5.42
N ARG A 48 18.31 11.73 5.24
CA ARG A 48 19.60 12.07 4.66
C ARG A 48 20.79 11.64 5.55
N GLU A 49 20.64 11.75 6.86
CA GLU A 49 21.67 11.38 7.84
C GLU A 49 21.54 9.91 8.28
N HIS A 50 20.33 9.40 8.31
CA HIS A 50 19.96 8.05 8.74
C HIS A 50 19.03 7.39 7.72
N PRO A 51 19.56 6.97 6.55
CA PRO A 51 18.73 6.44 5.45
C PRO A 51 17.86 5.24 5.85
N SER A 52 18.31 4.43 6.80
CA SER A 52 17.57 3.26 7.27
C SER A 52 16.55 3.56 8.38
N ASN A 53 16.26 4.82 8.68
CA ASN A 53 15.29 5.16 9.73
C ASN A 53 13.86 4.94 9.24
N GLN A 54 13.27 3.80 9.60
CA GLN A 54 11.93 3.41 9.17
C GLN A 54 10.85 4.39 9.66
N GLU A 55 10.98 4.93 10.88
CA GLU A 55 9.99 5.87 11.42
C GLU A 55 9.98 7.18 10.64
N ALA A 56 11.17 7.68 10.26
CA ALA A 56 11.27 8.84 9.39
C ALA A 56 10.70 8.56 7.99
N ALA A 57 10.95 7.37 7.41
CA ALA A 57 10.39 6.98 6.13
C ALA A 57 8.86 6.90 6.17
N LEU A 58 8.29 6.31 7.21
CA LEU A 58 6.84 6.28 7.44
C LEU A 58 6.26 7.69 7.60
N GLY A 59 6.92 8.54 8.39
CA GLY A 59 6.50 9.93 8.60
C GLY A 59 6.58 10.77 7.32
N ALA A 60 7.63 10.60 6.53
CA ALA A 60 7.79 11.25 5.23
C ALA A 60 6.68 10.82 4.27
N GLY A 61 6.42 9.50 4.16
CA GLY A 61 5.37 8.94 3.32
C GLY A 61 3.98 9.44 3.71
N ALA A 62 3.66 9.46 5.01
CA ALA A 62 2.40 9.98 5.51
C ALA A 62 2.23 11.48 5.22
N SER A 63 3.30 12.26 5.39
CA SER A 63 3.28 13.70 5.10
C SER A 63 3.05 13.97 3.61
N ALA A 64 3.76 13.26 2.73
CA ALA A 64 3.59 13.34 1.28
C ALA A 64 2.18 12.93 0.83
N TYR A 65 1.63 11.87 1.44
CA TYR A 65 0.26 11.41 1.17
C TYR A 65 -0.78 12.51 1.43
N TYR A 66 -0.69 13.19 2.58
CA TYR A 66 -1.61 14.30 2.89
C TYR A 66 -1.38 15.55 2.03
N LEU A 67 -0.20 15.73 1.48
CA LEU A 67 0.08 16.73 0.44
C LEU A 67 -0.45 16.32 -0.93
N LYS A 68 -0.99 15.11 -1.08
CA LYS A 68 -1.41 14.47 -2.33
C LYS A 68 -0.25 14.23 -3.32
N ASP A 69 0.98 14.28 -2.83
CA ASP A 69 2.16 13.84 -3.58
C ASP A 69 2.31 12.32 -3.40
N TYR A 70 1.48 11.60 -4.17
CA TYR A 70 1.42 10.15 -4.04
C TYR A 70 2.69 9.46 -4.54
N GLY A 71 3.43 10.08 -5.47
CA GLY A 71 4.72 9.56 -5.92
C GLY A 71 5.80 9.61 -4.82
N ALA A 72 5.89 10.73 -4.11
CA ALA A 72 6.78 10.84 -2.95
C ALA A 72 6.34 9.89 -1.82
N ALA A 73 5.03 9.75 -1.59
CA ALA A 73 4.49 8.81 -0.61
C ALA A 73 4.83 7.36 -0.95
N GLU A 74 4.66 6.95 -2.22
CA GLU A 74 5.07 5.64 -2.74
C GLU A 74 6.53 5.35 -2.45
N SER A 75 7.43 6.28 -2.83
CA SER A 75 8.86 6.13 -2.63
C SER A 75 9.20 5.92 -1.15
N ALA A 76 8.66 6.75 -0.27
CA ALA A 76 8.95 6.71 1.16
C ALA A 76 8.36 5.45 1.83
N PHE A 77 7.14 5.05 1.50
CA PHE A 77 6.53 3.83 2.04
C PHE A 77 7.17 2.56 1.49
N SER A 78 7.56 2.53 0.21
CA SER A 78 8.33 1.42 -0.36
C SER A 78 9.64 1.24 0.38
N HIS A 79 10.38 2.33 0.62
CA HIS A 79 11.61 2.29 1.39
C HIS A 79 11.39 1.78 2.83
N ALA A 80 10.31 2.19 3.49
CA ALA A 80 9.96 1.68 4.81
C ALA A 80 9.54 0.19 4.78
N ALA A 81 8.96 -0.28 3.67
CA ALA A 81 8.50 -1.66 3.51
C ALA A 81 9.63 -2.65 3.16
N GLU A 82 10.70 -2.22 2.51
CA GLU A 82 11.86 -3.05 2.16
C GLU A 82 12.63 -3.52 3.40
N GLN A 83 12.57 -2.78 4.47
CA GLN A 83 13.26 -3.11 5.71
C GLN A 83 12.50 -4.22 6.45
N ASN A 84 13.22 -5.27 6.84
CA ASN A 84 12.66 -6.34 7.69
C ASN A 84 12.44 -5.81 9.13
N ALA A 85 11.74 -4.68 9.22
CA ALA A 85 11.59 -3.88 10.42
C ALA A 85 10.19 -4.08 11.04
N PRO A 86 10.00 -3.78 12.32
CA PRO A 86 8.77 -4.05 13.07
C PRO A 86 7.49 -3.47 12.45
N ARG A 87 7.61 -2.35 11.70
CA ARG A 87 6.47 -1.65 11.10
C ARG A 87 6.33 -1.87 9.59
N GLN A 88 6.86 -2.99 9.08
CA GLN A 88 6.76 -3.32 7.65
C GLN A 88 5.31 -3.46 7.18
N THR A 89 4.43 -4.01 8.01
CA THR A 89 2.99 -4.16 7.70
C THR A 89 2.32 -2.80 7.54
N ASP A 90 2.60 -1.86 8.44
CA ASP A 90 2.08 -0.49 8.35
C ASP A 90 2.56 0.20 7.07
N ALA A 91 3.83 -0.01 6.70
CA ALA A 91 4.40 0.55 5.48
C ALA A 91 3.71 -0.03 4.23
N LEU A 92 3.49 -1.34 4.16
CA LEU A 92 2.80 -2.00 3.05
C LEU A 92 1.33 -1.55 2.93
N PHE A 93 0.63 -1.42 4.05
CA PHE A 93 -0.73 -0.89 4.07
C PHE A 93 -0.80 0.53 3.50
N ASN A 94 0.06 1.42 4.02
CA ASN A 94 0.12 2.81 3.56
C ASN A 94 0.61 2.94 2.11
N LEU A 95 1.49 2.06 1.66
CA LEU A 95 1.88 1.95 0.25
C LEU A 95 0.68 1.61 -0.62
N GLY A 96 -0.15 0.66 -0.19
CA GLY A 96 -1.41 0.32 -0.85
C GLY A 96 -2.35 1.54 -0.95
N ASN A 97 -2.48 2.30 0.15
CA ASN A 97 -3.26 3.54 0.16
C ASN A 97 -2.71 4.58 -0.84
N ALA A 98 -1.38 4.75 -0.92
CA ALA A 98 -0.75 5.68 -1.84
C ALA A 98 -1.00 5.28 -3.30
N TYR A 99 -0.82 4.01 -3.65
CA TYR A 99 -1.13 3.48 -4.98
C TYR A 99 -2.61 3.65 -5.35
N TYR A 100 -3.52 3.33 -4.44
CA TYR A 100 -4.96 3.49 -4.68
C TYR A 100 -5.33 4.96 -4.97
N ARG A 101 -4.76 5.89 -4.22
CA ARG A 101 -4.96 7.33 -4.46
C ARG A 101 -4.30 7.82 -5.75
N ALA A 102 -3.21 7.21 -6.15
CA ALA A 102 -2.56 7.43 -7.45
C ALA A 102 -3.31 6.77 -8.63
N LYS A 103 -4.40 6.03 -8.36
CA LYS A 103 -5.16 5.25 -9.35
C LYS A 103 -4.42 4.04 -9.93
N ASP A 104 -3.33 3.61 -9.31
CA ASP A 104 -2.63 2.37 -9.64
C ASP A 104 -3.22 1.22 -8.81
N THR A 105 -4.40 0.76 -9.22
CA THR A 105 -5.16 -0.26 -8.48
C THR A 105 -4.47 -1.63 -8.49
N ASP A 106 -3.65 -1.94 -9.49
CA ASP A 106 -2.91 -3.20 -9.55
C ASP A 106 -1.80 -3.25 -8.50
N LYS A 107 -1.02 -2.17 -8.37
CA LYS A 107 -0.01 -2.09 -7.31
C LYS A 107 -0.64 -1.97 -5.92
N ALA A 108 -1.76 -1.25 -5.79
CA ALA A 108 -2.50 -1.18 -4.54
C ALA A 108 -2.95 -2.57 -4.07
N GLN A 109 -3.52 -3.38 -4.97
CA GLN A 109 -3.90 -4.76 -4.71
C GLN A 109 -2.72 -5.59 -4.20
N GLN A 110 -1.56 -5.49 -4.85
CA GLN A 110 -0.35 -6.22 -4.44
C GLN A 110 0.14 -5.80 -3.06
N ALA A 111 0.17 -4.50 -2.77
CA ALA A 111 0.63 -3.97 -1.50
C ALA A 111 -0.29 -4.41 -0.34
N TYR A 112 -1.62 -4.32 -0.50
CA TYR A 112 -2.56 -4.79 0.52
C TYR A 112 -2.48 -6.31 0.73
N ARG A 113 -2.29 -7.10 -0.34
CA ARG A 113 -2.07 -8.55 -0.19
C ARG A 113 -0.83 -8.86 0.64
N GLN A 114 0.27 -8.14 0.41
CA GLN A 114 1.49 -8.32 1.20
C GLN A 114 1.28 -7.91 2.67
N ALA A 115 0.54 -6.83 2.93
CA ALA A 115 0.17 -6.43 4.30
C ALA A 115 -0.65 -7.53 4.99
N ILE A 116 -1.67 -8.08 4.32
CA ILE A 116 -2.54 -9.15 4.84
C ILE A 116 -1.74 -10.45 5.09
N LEU A 117 -0.80 -10.81 4.21
CA LEU A 117 0.07 -11.98 4.42
C LEU A 117 0.92 -11.84 5.69
N LYS A 118 1.34 -10.62 6.03
CA LYS A 118 2.10 -10.37 7.27
C LYS A 118 1.22 -10.20 8.49
N ASN A 119 0.06 -9.59 8.34
CA ASN A 119 -0.95 -9.44 9.39
C ASN A 119 -2.34 -9.80 8.87
N PRO A 120 -2.76 -11.07 8.99
CA PRO A 120 -4.09 -11.51 8.57
C PRO A 120 -5.26 -10.91 9.35
N GLN A 121 -5.00 -10.13 10.40
CA GLN A 121 -6.01 -9.41 11.18
C GLN A 121 -6.22 -7.97 10.73
N ASP A 122 -5.43 -7.48 9.79
CA ASP A 122 -5.55 -6.11 9.30
C ASP A 122 -6.88 -5.95 8.53
N LYS A 123 -7.93 -5.60 9.29
CA LYS A 123 -9.30 -5.43 8.74
C LYS A 123 -9.36 -4.31 7.71
N GLU A 124 -8.51 -3.29 7.86
CA GLU A 124 -8.47 -2.16 6.92
C GLU A 124 -7.83 -2.58 5.60
N ALA A 125 -6.74 -3.33 5.65
CA ALA A 125 -6.12 -3.88 4.44
C ALA A 125 -7.04 -4.86 3.71
N ILE A 126 -7.75 -5.74 4.46
CA ILE A 126 -8.73 -6.67 3.91
C ILE A 126 -9.88 -5.91 3.22
N HIS A 127 -10.43 -4.91 3.89
CA HIS A 127 -11.52 -4.08 3.36
C HIS A 127 -11.10 -3.31 2.09
N ASN A 128 -9.93 -2.67 2.13
CA ASN A 128 -9.43 -1.93 0.98
C ASN A 128 -9.13 -2.84 -0.22
N LEU A 129 -8.61 -4.03 0.04
CA LEU A 129 -8.43 -5.03 -1.01
C LEU A 129 -9.77 -5.48 -1.60
N GLN A 130 -10.78 -5.70 -0.77
CA GLN A 130 -12.12 -6.06 -1.23
C GLN A 130 -12.72 -4.99 -2.14
N ILE A 131 -12.62 -3.70 -1.77
CA ILE A 131 -13.07 -2.58 -2.61
C ILE A 131 -12.43 -2.65 -4.00
N ILE A 132 -11.11 -2.83 -4.08
CA ILE A 132 -10.41 -2.94 -5.37
C ILE A 132 -10.93 -4.11 -6.20
N LEU A 133 -11.18 -5.27 -5.57
CA LEU A 133 -11.68 -6.45 -6.27
C LEU A 133 -13.09 -6.23 -6.82
N GLU A 134 -13.96 -5.56 -6.06
CA GLU A 134 -15.32 -5.20 -6.47
C GLU A 134 -15.30 -4.17 -7.62
N GLU A 135 -14.44 -3.15 -7.53
CA GLU A 135 -14.27 -2.15 -8.60
C GLU A 135 -13.82 -2.80 -9.91
N LYS A 136 -12.81 -3.68 -9.86
CA LYS A 136 -12.32 -4.41 -11.03
C LYS A 136 -13.38 -5.34 -11.64
N GLN A 137 -14.14 -6.04 -10.80
CA GLN A 137 -15.23 -6.90 -11.28
C GLN A 137 -16.33 -6.08 -11.97
N SER A 138 -16.66 -4.92 -11.42
CA SER A 138 -17.67 -4.02 -11.99
C SER A 138 -17.21 -3.47 -13.35
N GLN A 139 -15.93 -3.11 -13.48
CA GLN A 139 -15.36 -2.66 -14.76
C GLN A 139 -15.41 -3.77 -15.81
N GLN A 140 -14.99 -4.99 -15.48
CA GLN A 140 -15.06 -6.13 -16.41
C GLN A 140 -16.47 -6.45 -16.88
N ASN A 141 -17.47 -6.32 -16.00
CA ASN A 141 -18.87 -6.55 -16.36
C ASN A 141 -19.40 -5.47 -17.33
N ASN A 142 -18.97 -4.22 -17.15
CA ASN A 142 -19.35 -3.11 -18.02
C ASN A 142 -18.72 -3.23 -19.40
N ASP A 143 -17.44 -3.62 -19.48
CA ASP A 143 -16.75 -3.84 -20.75
C ASP A 143 -17.39 -4.98 -21.56
N ASN A 144 -17.72 -6.09 -20.89
CA ASN A 144 -18.42 -7.23 -21.51
C ASN A 144 -19.86 -6.90 -21.96
N GLN A 145 -20.51 -5.90 -21.38
CA GLN A 145 -21.84 -5.44 -21.81
C GLN A 145 -21.75 -4.49 -23.00
N ASN A 146 -20.71 -3.68 -23.09
CA ASN A 146 -20.49 -2.77 -24.21
C ASN A 146 -20.18 -3.54 -25.49
N ASP A 147 -19.35 -4.60 -25.42
CA ASP A 147 -19.04 -5.46 -26.57
C ASP A 147 -20.29 -6.22 -27.10
N LYS A 148 -21.28 -6.48 -26.23
CA LYS A 148 -22.55 -7.08 -26.62
C LYS A 148 -23.57 -6.08 -27.13
N ASN A 149 -23.44 -4.81 -26.81
CA ASN A 149 -24.41 -3.76 -27.16
C ASN A 149 -24.13 -3.09 -28.51
N GLU A 150 -22.94 -3.27 -29.10
CA GLU A 150 -22.69 -2.90 -30.49
C GLU A 150 -23.46 -3.81 -31.46
N GLN A 151 -23.97 -4.97 -31.03
CA GLN A 151 -24.80 -5.87 -31.85
C GLN A 151 -26.32 -5.73 -31.65
N ASN A 152 -26.81 -4.97 -30.63
CA ASN A 152 -28.24 -4.80 -30.42
C ASN A 152 -28.58 -3.42 -29.86
N ASN A 153 -28.88 -2.50 -30.76
CA ASN A 153 -29.47 -1.21 -30.41
C ASN A 153 -30.94 -1.39 -30.06
N SER A 154 -31.32 -1.25 -28.80
CA SER A 154 -32.56 -0.59 -28.35
C SER A 154 -32.88 -0.83 -26.86
N SER A 155 -33.17 0.28 -26.21
CA SER A 155 -34.01 0.52 -25.01
C SER A 155 -33.46 0.24 -23.60
N ASN A 156 -33.09 1.35 -22.95
CA ASN A 156 -33.69 1.90 -21.72
C ASN A 156 -33.40 1.27 -20.33
N GLN A 157 -32.88 2.14 -19.49
CA GLN A 157 -33.08 2.36 -18.02
C GLN A 157 -31.91 2.13 -17.06
N GLN A 158 -31.69 3.15 -16.40
CA GLN A 158 -30.91 3.77 -15.34
C GLN A 158 -30.66 2.91 -14.07
N PRO A 159 -29.50 2.97 -13.43
CA PRO A 159 -29.30 2.46 -12.07
C PRO A 159 -29.25 3.57 -11.04
N LYS A 160 -29.84 3.28 -9.91
CA LYS A 160 -29.87 4.09 -8.70
C LYS A 160 -28.60 3.93 -7.89
N SER A 161 -28.19 5.07 -7.33
CA SER A 161 -27.18 5.24 -6.30
C SER A 161 -27.50 4.53 -4.99
N GLY A 162 -26.50 4.08 -4.28
CA GLY A 162 -26.57 3.57 -2.91
C GLY A 162 -25.26 3.67 -2.17
N GLU A 163 -25.17 4.63 -1.32
CA GLU A 163 -24.69 4.70 0.05
C GLU A 163 -23.27 4.25 0.43
N ASN A 164 -22.59 5.22 1.03
CA ASN A 164 -21.33 5.19 1.73
C ASN A 164 -21.54 4.73 3.20
N PRO A 165 -20.83 3.73 3.71
CA PRO A 165 -20.82 3.46 5.15
C PRO A 165 -19.62 4.09 5.83
N GLN A 166 -19.94 4.78 6.90
CA GLN A 166 -19.07 5.49 7.82
C GLN A 166 -18.23 4.56 8.69
N LYS A 167 -17.04 5.06 8.96
CA LYS A 167 -16.19 5.06 10.18
C LYS A 167 -16.66 4.15 11.34
N GLY A 168 -15.87 3.11 11.58
CA GLY A 168 -15.89 2.34 12.82
C GLY A 168 -14.61 2.59 13.59
N GLU A 169 -14.77 2.94 14.86
CA GLU A 169 -13.72 3.26 15.82
C GLU A 169 -12.91 2.03 16.22
N ASN A 170 -11.61 2.27 16.37
CA ASN A 170 -10.59 1.32 16.73
C ASN A 170 -10.66 0.98 18.23
N GLN A 171 -10.98 -0.25 18.57
CA GLN A 171 -10.61 -0.86 19.85
C GLN A 171 -9.61 -1.97 19.57
N GLN A 172 -8.35 -1.71 19.89
CA GLN A 172 -7.30 -2.73 19.89
C GLN A 172 -7.56 -3.72 21.04
N GLU A 173 -8.17 -4.84 20.72
CA GLU A 173 -8.14 -6.01 21.59
C GLU A 173 -6.84 -6.78 21.35
N GLN A 174 -6.06 -6.96 22.42
CA GLN A 174 -4.81 -7.74 22.48
C GLN A 174 -5.09 -9.26 22.48
N ASN A 175 -5.84 -9.74 21.52
CA ASN A 175 -6.01 -11.18 21.31
C ASN A 175 -5.55 -11.51 19.89
N GLY A 176 -4.78 -12.59 19.75
CA GLY A 176 -4.33 -13.08 18.45
C GLY A 176 -5.49 -13.27 17.46
N PRO A 177 -5.20 -13.45 16.14
CA PRO A 177 -6.23 -13.48 15.09
C PRO A 177 -7.33 -14.49 15.43
N SER A 178 -8.58 -14.04 15.47
CA SER A 178 -9.70 -14.95 15.56
C SER A 178 -9.72 -15.86 14.31
N GLN A 179 -10.26 -17.07 14.44
CA GLN A 179 -10.38 -17.97 13.28
C GLN A 179 -11.20 -17.30 12.15
N ALA A 180 -12.21 -16.51 12.49
CA ALA A 180 -13.02 -15.77 11.54
C ALA A 180 -12.22 -14.71 10.74
N ASP A 181 -11.29 -14.01 11.39
CA ASP A 181 -10.44 -13.02 10.70
C ASP A 181 -9.46 -13.70 9.74
N LYS A 182 -8.90 -14.86 10.13
CA LYS A 182 -8.05 -15.67 9.24
C LYS A 182 -8.81 -16.19 8.04
N ASP A 183 -10.01 -16.70 8.26
CA ASP A 183 -10.87 -17.22 7.19
C ASP A 183 -11.32 -16.11 6.24
N ALA A 184 -11.58 -14.90 6.76
CA ALA A 184 -11.90 -13.72 5.93
C ALA A 184 -10.70 -13.31 5.07
N ALA A 185 -9.52 -13.17 5.66
CA ALA A 185 -8.30 -12.86 4.94
C ALA A 185 -8.00 -13.90 3.86
N GLN A 186 -8.15 -15.19 4.19
CA GLN A 186 -7.92 -16.28 3.24
C GLN A 186 -8.90 -16.23 2.07
N ARG A 187 -10.18 -15.97 2.30
CA ARG A 187 -11.18 -15.81 1.22
C ARG A 187 -10.84 -14.65 0.29
N VAL A 188 -10.47 -13.49 0.84
CA VAL A 188 -10.09 -12.32 0.04
C VAL A 188 -8.82 -12.60 -0.77
N MET A 189 -7.84 -13.28 -0.17
CA MET A 189 -6.63 -13.70 -0.87
C MET A 189 -6.91 -14.69 -2.00
N GLN A 190 -7.82 -15.66 -1.80
CA GLN A 190 -8.25 -16.59 -2.85
C GLN A 190 -8.97 -15.88 -3.99
N MET A 191 -9.86 -14.93 -3.69
CA MET A 191 -10.53 -14.12 -4.71
C MET A 191 -9.52 -13.31 -5.53
N ALA A 192 -8.55 -12.67 -4.89
CA ALA A 192 -7.49 -11.93 -5.56
C ALA A 192 -6.68 -12.83 -6.50
N GLN A 193 -6.31 -14.03 -6.05
CA GLN A 193 -5.59 -15.01 -6.87
C GLN A 193 -6.40 -15.49 -8.07
N GLN A 194 -7.69 -15.75 -7.86
CA GLN A 194 -8.58 -16.16 -8.97
C GLN A 194 -8.73 -15.05 -10.02
N GLN A 195 -8.75 -13.79 -9.58
CA GLN A 195 -8.85 -12.64 -10.48
C GLN A 195 -7.58 -12.46 -11.31
N GLU A 196 -6.40 -12.56 -10.68
CA GLU A 196 -5.12 -12.54 -11.39
C GLU A 196 -5.02 -13.66 -12.44
N ASN A 197 -5.40 -14.88 -12.06
CA ASN A 197 -5.38 -16.02 -12.97
C ASN A 197 -6.31 -15.79 -14.18
N ARG A 198 -7.48 -15.19 -13.99
CA ARG A 198 -8.40 -14.83 -15.08
C ARG A 198 -7.79 -13.79 -16.01
N GLN A 199 -7.17 -12.75 -15.46
CA GLN A 199 -6.50 -11.71 -16.25
C GLN A 199 -5.35 -12.29 -17.10
N GLN A 200 -4.52 -13.17 -16.51
CA GLN A 200 -3.44 -13.84 -17.23
C GLN A 200 -3.96 -14.72 -18.36
N GLN A 201 -5.07 -15.44 -18.14
CA GLN A 201 -5.70 -16.25 -19.20
C GLN A 201 -6.24 -15.39 -20.34
N GLN A 202 -6.88 -14.26 -20.04
CA GLN A 202 -7.38 -13.32 -21.05
C GLN A 202 -6.24 -12.70 -21.87
N GLN A 203 -5.15 -12.29 -21.22
CA GLN A 203 -3.95 -11.79 -21.91
C GLN A 203 -3.32 -12.86 -22.80
N GLY A 204 -3.23 -14.11 -22.33
CA GLY A 204 -2.71 -15.22 -23.10
C GLY A 204 -3.55 -15.55 -24.32
N GLN A 205 -4.88 -15.41 -24.26
CA GLN A 205 -5.78 -15.59 -25.40
C GLN A 205 -5.66 -14.47 -26.42
N ASN A 206 -5.55 -13.21 -25.95
CA ASN A 206 -5.34 -12.06 -26.84
C ASN A 206 -4.01 -12.15 -27.60
N HIS A 207 -2.93 -12.61 -26.95
CA HIS A 207 -1.65 -12.83 -27.62
C HIS A 207 -1.72 -13.96 -28.68
N LYS A 208 -2.46 -15.02 -28.43
CA LYS A 208 -2.67 -16.09 -29.43
C LYS A 208 -3.47 -15.59 -30.61
N GLY A 209 -4.57 -14.87 -30.39
CA GLY A 209 -5.38 -14.31 -31.46
C GLY A 209 -4.63 -13.30 -32.35
N VAL A 210 -3.69 -12.55 -31.80
CA VAL A 210 -2.82 -11.65 -32.58
C VAL A 210 -1.79 -12.46 -33.40
N ALA A 211 -1.23 -13.52 -32.83
CA ALA A 211 -0.28 -14.37 -33.53
C ALA A 211 -0.93 -15.12 -34.69
N ASP A 212 -2.13 -15.66 -34.49
CA ASP A 212 -2.87 -16.37 -35.54
C ASP A 212 -3.27 -15.45 -36.73
N ASN A 213 -3.66 -14.20 -36.43
CA ASN A 213 -3.96 -13.19 -37.45
C ASN A 213 -2.73 -12.71 -38.26
N LEU A 214 -1.52 -12.84 -37.72
CA LEU A 214 -0.28 -12.49 -38.43
C LEU A 214 0.15 -13.61 -39.40
N VAL A 215 -0.16 -14.87 -39.10
CA VAL A 215 0.18 -16.03 -39.92
C VAL A 215 -0.74 -16.11 -41.15
N GLU A 216 -2.01 -15.67 -41.05
CA GLU A 216 -2.93 -15.67 -42.20
C GLU A 216 -2.67 -14.59 -43.26
N LYS A 217 -1.77 -13.63 -43.01
CA LYS A 217 -1.46 -12.55 -43.96
C LYS A 217 -0.23 -12.77 -44.86
N GLU A 218 0.44 -13.88 -44.73
CA GLU A 218 1.65 -14.19 -45.52
C GLU A 218 1.45 -15.17 -46.69
N TRP A 219 0.22 -15.31 -47.23
CA TRP A 219 -0.06 -16.10 -48.48
C TRP A 219 -0.79 -15.27 -49.50
#